data_4b77c5bf5f4906d9216221010f7c29b8
#
_entry.id   4b77c5bf5f4906d9216221010f7c29b8
#
_cell.length_a   1.000
_cell.length_b   1.000
_cell.length_c   1.000
_cell.angle_alpha   90.00
_cell.angle_beta   90.00
_cell.angle_gamma   90.00
#
_symmetry.space_group_name_H-M   'P 1'
#
loop_
_entity.id
_entity.type
_entity.pdbx_description
1 polymer ?
#
loop_
_entity_poly.entity_id
_entity_poly.type
_entity_poly.pdbx_seq_one_letter_code
_entity_poly.pdbx_strand_id
1 'polypeptide(L)'
;MIYLVLAVLASTMVSVVMRLSTGKVKNNMSMLAANYVVCTALSAVNAGGHLLTPAEVLPTTVGLGVINGVLYLLAFLLLHYNMKRNGVVLASTFMKLGLLVSMAVSVLFFREMPGIAQWIGFAIAIGAILLINYEKGGDTGAAGGQIWLIVLLVVAGLGDAMAKIFEVYGNTAYSGQFFIYTFFTDLVICTLLLLKNGEKPSWREIGYGLALGVPNFFSARLLLKSIEHLPAVLVYPTVSVAIILVVTMVGLVFFKEKLKPRQLAGIGAILVALVLLNL
;
A
#
# COMPACT_ATOMS: atom_id res chain seq x y z
N MET A 1 -16.00 8.70 6.58
CA MET A 1 -16.30 7.25 6.53
C MET A 1 -16.44 6.69 5.11
N ILE A 2 -17.20 7.31 4.20
CA ILE A 2 -17.40 6.76 2.84
C ILE A 2 -16.09 6.60 2.06
N TYR A 3 -15.19 7.57 2.12
CA TYR A 3 -13.88 7.51 1.45
C TYR A 3 -13.02 6.36 1.97
N LEU A 4 -13.06 6.07 3.27
CA LEU A 4 -12.35 4.95 3.88
C LEU A 4 -12.85 3.60 3.34
N VAL A 5 -14.17 3.41 3.27
CA VAL A 5 -14.75 2.18 2.71
C VAL A 5 -14.37 2.03 1.24
N LEU A 6 -14.47 3.10 0.45
CA LEU A 6 -14.08 3.08 -0.96
C LEU A 6 -12.58 2.83 -1.14
N ALA A 7 -11.72 3.36 -0.25
CA ALA A 7 -10.28 3.09 -0.25
C ALA A 7 -9.99 1.59 -0.01
N VAL A 8 -10.70 0.97 0.96
CA VAL A 8 -10.59 -0.47 1.24
C VAL A 8 -11.01 -1.28 0.02
N LEU A 9 -12.13 -0.94 -0.63
CA LEU A 9 -12.59 -1.65 -1.82
C LEU A 9 -11.60 -1.51 -2.99
N ALA A 10 -11.10 -0.31 -3.25
CA ALA A 10 -10.11 -0.07 -4.29
C ALA A 10 -8.81 -0.85 -4.01
N SER A 11 -8.29 -0.82 -2.79
CA SER A 11 -7.09 -1.56 -2.38
C SER A 11 -7.30 -3.09 -2.46
N THR A 12 -8.52 -3.55 -2.16
CA THR A 12 -8.89 -4.97 -2.34
C THR A 12 -8.85 -5.35 -3.82
N MET A 13 -9.36 -4.49 -4.71
CA MET A 13 -9.28 -4.73 -6.17
C MET A 13 -7.83 -4.79 -6.66
N VAL A 14 -6.94 -3.93 -6.14
CA VAL A 14 -5.49 -4.03 -6.38
C VAL A 14 -4.99 -5.44 -6.04
N SER A 15 -5.30 -5.91 -4.84
CA SER A 15 -4.89 -7.24 -4.36
C SER A 15 -5.44 -8.37 -5.24
N VAL A 16 -6.69 -8.27 -5.68
CA VAL A 16 -7.34 -9.25 -6.56
C VAL A 16 -6.67 -9.28 -7.94
N VAL A 17 -6.43 -8.12 -8.56
CA VAL A 17 -5.76 -8.04 -9.87
C VAL A 17 -4.34 -8.58 -9.78
N MET A 18 -3.59 -8.21 -8.75
CA MET A 18 -2.24 -8.75 -8.48
C MET A 18 -2.27 -10.27 -8.36
N ARG A 19 -3.26 -10.83 -7.66
CA ARG A 19 -3.42 -12.27 -7.54
C ARG A 19 -3.75 -12.95 -8.87
N LEU A 20 -4.66 -12.37 -9.67
CA LEU A 20 -5.01 -12.88 -10.99
C LEU A 20 -3.84 -12.82 -11.99
N SER A 21 -2.89 -11.90 -11.79
CA SER A 21 -1.67 -11.78 -12.59
C SER A 21 -0.61 -12.83 -12.21
N THR A 22 -0.65 -13.36 -10.98
CA THR A 22 0.32 -14.33 -10.47
C THR A 22 0.35 -15.58 -11.35
N GLY A 23 1.54 -15.97 -11.79
CA GLY A 23 1.76 -17.11 -12.71
C GLY A 23 1.45 -16.82 -14.18
N LYS A 24 0.81 -15.67 -14.51
CA LYS A 24 0.50 -15.25 -15.90
C LYS A 24 1.42 -14.15 -16.39
N VAL A 25 1.95 -13.35 -15.49
CA VAL A 25 2.90 -12.27 -15.73
C VAL A 25 4.30 -12.78 -15.41
N LYS A 26 5.22 -12.65 -16.36
CA LYS A 26 6.62 -13.04 -16.18
C LYS A 26 7.46 -11.88 -15.63
N ASN A 27 7.19 -10.68 -16.14
CA ASN A 27 7.88 -9.46 -15.75
C ASN A 27 6.96 -8.49 -15.02
N ASN A 28 7.11 -8.42 -13.70
CA ASN A 28 6.32 -7.52 -12.87
C ASN A 28 6.65 -6.04 -13.11
N MET A 29 7.88 -5.70 -13.57
CA MET A 29 8.25 -4.32 -13.88
C MET A 29 7.46 -3.80 -15.08
N SER A 30 7.27 -4.63 -16.12
CA SER A 30 6.44 -4.28 -17.28
C SER A 30 4.98 -4.03 -16.88
N MET A 31 4.44 -4.87 -16.02
CA MET A 31 3.08 -4.71 -15.48
C MET A 31 2.96 -3.42 -14.66
N LEU A 32 3.94 -3.13 -13.80
CA LEU A 32 3.94 -1.91 -13.00
C LEU A 32 4.12 -0.65 -13.85
N ALA A 33 4.98 -0.66 -14.86
CA ALA A 33 5.11 0.47 -15.77
C ALA A 33 3.76 0.79 -16.43
N ALA A 34 3.05 -0.21 -16.96
CA ALA A 34 1.71 -0.02 -17.52
C ALA A 34 0.68 0.47 -16.48
N ASN A 35 0.75 -0.03 -15.24
CA ASN A 35 -0.05 0.48 -14.13
C ASN A 35 0.21 1.97 -13.87
N TYR A 36 1.46 2.39 -13.82
CA TYR A 36 1.80 3.77 -13.52
C TYR A 36 1.49 4.73 -14.68
N VAL A 37 1.42 4.26 -15.93
CA VAL A 37 0.86 5.05 -17.05
C VAL A 37 -0.59 5.42 -16.75
N VAL A 38 -1.42 4.47 -16.34
CA VAL A 38 -2.83 4.73 -15.99
C VAL A 38 -2.94 5.63 -14.76
N CYS A 39 -2.16 5.35 -13.71
CA CYS A 39 -2.17 6.16 -12.50
C CYS A 39 -1.80 7.63 -12.79
N THR A 40 -0.77 7.87 -13.62
CA THR A 40 -0.35 9.21 -14.02
C THR A 40 -1.43 9.90 -14.86
N ALA A 41 -2.03 9.19 -15.81
CA ALA A 41 -3.10 9.73 -16.63
C ALA A 41 -4.33 10.11 -15.81
N LEU A 42 -4.79 9.25 -14.89
CA LEU A 42 -5.90 9.53 -14.00
C LEU A 42 -5.57 10.68 -13.01
N SER A 43 -4.32 10.79 -12.58
CA SER A 43 -3.86 11.92 -11.75
C SER A 43 -3.94 13.24 -12.51
N ALA A 44 -3.55 13.24 -13.79
CA ALA A 44 -3.66 14.41 -14.66
C ALA A 44 -5.14 14.84 -14.88
N VAL A 45 -6.04 13.89 -15.10
CA VAL A 45 -7.48 14.15 -15.16
C VAL A 45 -7.99 14.73 -13.83
N ASN A 46 -7.53 14.14 -12.70
CA ASN A 46 -7.90 14.62 -11.36
C ASN A 46 -7.39 16.05 -11.06
N ALA A 47 -6.28 16.46 -11.66
CA ALA A 47 -5.76 17.82 -11.55
C ALA A 47 -6.60 18.84 -12.33
N GLY A 48 -7.70 18.44 -12.98
CA GLY A 48 -8.65 19.31 -13.67
C GLY A 48 -8.05 20.10 -14.85
N GLY A 49 -7.03 19.55 -15.53
CA GLY A 49 -6.30 20.21 -16.61
C GLY A 49 -5.21 21.19 -16.15
N HIS A 50 -5.17 21.52 -14.87
CA HIS A 50 -4.09 22.33 -14.28
C HIS A 50 -2.87 21.45 -13.98
N LEU A 51 -2.13 21.08 -15.03
CA LEU A 51 -0.94 20.21 -14.90
C LEU A 51 0.22 20.93 -14.20
N LEU A 52 0.28 22.25 -14.30
CA LEU A 52 1.35 23.04 -13.70
C LEU A 52 0.97 23.44 -12.26
N THR A 53 1.88 23.19 -11.37
CA THR A 53 1.77 23.61 -9.97
C THR A 53 2.26 25.07 -9.87
N PRO A 54 1.56 25.97 -9.17
CA PRO A 54 2.06 27.34 -8.92
C PRO A 54 3.44 27.34 -8.27
N ALA A 55 4.28 28.30 -8.62
CA ALA A 55 5.67 28.37 -8.17
C ALA A 55 5.81 28.34 -6.64
N GLU A 56 4.85 28.90 -5.90
CA GLU A 56 4.85 28.96 -4.44
C GLU A 56 4.76 27.59 -3.77
N VAL A 57 3.97 26.66 -4.33
CA VAL A 57 3.73 25.32 -3.77
C VAL A 57 4.46 24.21 -4.56
N LEU A 58 5.14 24.58 -5.66
CA LEU A 58 5.83 23.66 -6.53
C LEU A 58 6.91 22.83 -5.79
N PRO A 59 7.82 23.43 -4.99
CA PRO A 59 8.90 22.67 -4.36
C PRO A 59 8.38 21.60 -3.39
N THR A 60 7.36 21.92 -2.60
CA THR A 60 6.77 21.00 -1.64
C THR A 60 5.98 19.88 -2.35
N THR A 61 5.15 20.23 -3.34
CA THR A 61 4.33 19.25 -4.06
C THR A 61 5.18 18.28 -4.88
N VAL A 62 6.19 18.80 -5.61
CA VAL A 62 7.14 17.98 -6.36
C VAL A 62 7.99 17.13 -5.41
N GLY A 63 8.58 17.76 -4.39
CA GLY A 63 9.47 17.08 -3.45
C GLY A 63 8.76 15.91 -2.75
N LEU A 64 7.58 16.17 -2.17
CA LEU A 64 6.79 15.13 -1.52
C LEU A 64 6.31 14.05 -2.51
N GLY A 65 5.90 14.44 -3.72
CA GLY A 65 5.48 13.49 -4.75
C GLY A 65 6.61 12.58 -5.20
N VAL A 66 7.79 13.14 -5.48
CA VAL A 66 8.97 12.35 -5.88
C VAL A 66 9.42 11.42 -4.75
N ILE A 67 9.49 11.91 -3.51
CA ILE A 67 9.85 11.08 -2.35
C ILE A 67 8.84 9.93 -2.19
N ASN A 68 7.55 10.21 -2.33
CA ASN A 68 6.50 9.21 -2.23
C ASN A 68 6.65 8.14 -3.32
N GLY A 69 6.88 8.52 -4.58
CA GLY A 69 7.11 7.58 -5.67
C GLY A 69 8.34 6.69 -5.41
N VAL A 70 9.47 7.29 -5.02
CA VAL A 70 10.66 6.50 -4.68
C VAL A 70 10.38 5.49 -3.57
N LEU A 71 9.66 5.88 -2.50
CA LEU A 71 9.30 4.98 -1.39
C LEU A 71 8.36 3.86 -1.84
N TYR A 72 7.36 4.17 -2.68
CA TYR A 72 6.42 3.18 -3.23
C TYR A 72 7.13 2.10 -4.02
N LEU A 73 7.96 2.50 -4.98
CA LEU A 73 8.69 1.55 -5.80
C LEU A 73 9.74 0.79 -5.00
N LEU A 74 10.45 1.47 -4.08
CA LEU A 74 11.44 0.82 -3.22
C LEU A 74 10.79 -0.23 -2.33
N ALA A 75 9.62 0.05 -1.74
CA ALA A 75 8.86 -0.94 -0.97
C ALA A 75 8.51 -2.17 -1.82
N PHE A 76 8.10 -1.97 -3.08
CA PHE A 76 7.80 -3.05 -4.00
C PHE A 76 9.04 -3.88 -4.36
N LEU A 77 10.16 -3.24 -4.65
CA LEU A 77 11.44 -3.93 -4.94
C LEU A 77 11.92 -4.73 -3.73
N LEU A 78 11.86 -4.13 -2.54
CA LEU A 78 12.21 -4.78 -1.28
C LEU A 78 11.29 -5.97 -0.97
N LEU A 79 9.99 -5.84 -1.24
CA LEU A 79 9.04 -6.94 -1.10
C LEU A 79 9.46 -8.12 -1.99
N HIS A 80 9.72 -7.87 -3.27
CA HIS A 80 10.17 -8.89 -4.21
C HIS A 80 11.49 -9.55 -3.80
N TYR A 81 12.45 -8.74 -3.36
CA TYR A 81 13.73 -9.23 -2.86
C TYR A 81 13.55 -10.14 -1.64
N ASN A 82 12.74 -9.69 -0.67
CA ASN A 82 12.47 -10.46 0.54
C ASN A 82 11.63 -11.72 0.26
N MET A 83 10.69 -11.69 -0.67
CA MET A 83 9.94 -12.88 -1.08
C MET A 83 10.85 -14.01 -1.59
N LYS A 84 11.88 -13.67 -2.35
CA LYS A 84 12.86 -14.64 -2.86
C LYS A 84 13.78 -15.18 -1.76
N ARG A 85 14.11 -14.36 -0.75
CA ARG A 85 15.11 -14.69 0.27
C ARG A 85 14.50 -15.25 1.55
N ASN A 86 13.38 -14.69 1.99
CA ASN A 86 12.76 -14.96 3.29
C ASN A 86 11.39 -15.66 3.15
N GLY A 87 10.95 -15.91 1.93
CA GLY A 87 9.63 -16.47 1.64
C GLY A 87 8.51 -15.42 1.56
N VAL A 88 7.44 -15.79 0.87
CA VAL A 88 6.31 -14.90 0.54
C VAL A 88 5.57 -14.46 1.80
N VAL A 89 5.32 -15.38 2.71
CA VAL A 89 4.51 -15.14 3.93
C VAL A 89 5.19 -14.11 4.82
N LEU A 90 6.48 -14.32 5.11
CA LEU A 90 7.23 -13.45 6.00
C LEU A 90 7.39 -12.04 5.41
N ALA A 91 7.74 -11.93 4.13
CA ALA A 91 7.86 -10.66 3.43
C ALA A 91 6.53 -9.88 3.42
N SER A 92 5.42 -10.56 3.10
CA SER A 92 4.09 -9.95 3.11
C SER A 92 3.66 -9.49 4.50
N THR A 93 4.01 -10.27 5.53
CA THR A 93 3.71 -9.91 6.92
C THR A 93 4.45 -8.63 7.34
N PHE A 94 5.75 -8.55 7.04
CA PHE A 94 6.55 -7.37 7.39
C PHE A 94 6.09 -6.12 6.61
N MET A 95 5.72 -6.26 5.34
CA MET A 95 5.13 -5.16 4.58
C MET A 95 3.83 -4.63 5.22
N LYS A 96 2.95 -5.53 5.66
CA LYS A 96 1.70 -5.14 6.34
C LYS A 96 1.93 -4.53 7.72
N LEU A 97 2.98 -4.98 8.43
CA LEU A 97 3.39 -4.38 9.69
C LEU A 97 3.99 -2.96 9.52
N GLY A 98 4.21 -2.51 8.28
CA GLY A 98 4.54 -1.10 7.97
C GLY A 98 3.55 -0.10 8.57
N LEU A 99 2.28 -0.51 8.78
CA LEU A 99 1.29 0.30 9.48
C LEU A 99 1.77 0.80 10.87
N LEU A 100 2.68 0.06 11.53
CA LEU A 100 3.30 0.49 12.79
C LEU A 100 4.11 1.77 12.62
N VAL A 101 4.83 1.89 11.50
CA VAL A 101 5.66 3.07 11.20
C VAL A 101 4.77 4.26 10.86
N SER A 102 3.76 4.08 9.99
CA SER A 102 2.83 5.17 9.64
C SER A 102 2.04 5.67 10.85
N MET A 103 1.64 4.77 11.75
CA MET A 103 1.01 5.15 13.01
C MET A 103 2.01 5.87 13.94
N ALA A 104 3.25 5.35 14.07
CA ALA A 104 4.27 6.01 14.88
C ALA A 104 4.56 7.43 14.37
N VAL A 105 4.62 7.63 13.06
CA VAL A 105 4.74 8.96 12.44
C VAL A 105 3.55 9.85 12.83
N SER A 106 2.31 9.35 12.79
CA SER A 106 1.12 10.12 13.16
C SER A 106 1.14 10.53 14.64
N VAL A 107 1.52 9.62 15.54
CA VAL A 107 1.59 9.91 16.98
C VAL A 107 2.73 10.86 17.30
N LEU A 108 3.95 10.59 16.79
CA LEU A 108 5.16 11.30 17.21
C LEU A 108 5.27 12.70 16.56
N PHE A 109 4.92 12.82 15.29
CA PHE A 109 5.11 14.06 14.53
C PHE A 109 3.84 14.90 14.46
N PHE A 110 2.66 14.27 14.37
CA PHE A 110 1.39 14.98 14.25
C PHE A 110 0.58 15.02 15.55
N ARG A 111 1.09 14.38 16.62
CA ARG A 111 0.47 14.37 17.95
C ARG A 111 -0.97 13.84 17.94
N GLU A 112 -1.28 12.98 17.00
CA GLU A 112 -2.56 12.28 16.96
C GLU A 112 -2.55 11.15 18.00
N MET A 113 -3.09 11.40 19.20
CA MET A 113 -3.10 10.41 20.27
C MET A 113 -4.31 9.49 20.16
N PRO A 114 -4.10 8.16 19.99
CA PRO A 114 -5.21 7.20 20.01
C PRO A 114 -5.83 7.12 21.39
N GLY A 115 -7.14 6.88 21.45
CA GLY A 115 -7.83 6.51 22.67
C GLY A 115 -7.43 5.11 23.17
N ILE A 116 -7.76 4.79 24.41
CA ILE A 116 -7.40 3.47 25.01
C ILE A 116 -7.99 2.32 24.19
N ALA A 117 -9.26 2.43 23.75
CA ALA A 117 -9.90 1.43 22.91
C ALA A 117 -9.15 1.21 21.60
N GLN A 118 -8.68 2.28 20.97
CA GLN A 118 -7.91 2.24 19.73
C GLN A 118 -6.54 1.58 19.94
N TRP A 119 -5.84 1.83 21.05
CA TRP A 119 -4.60 1.14 21.40
C TRP A 119 -4.79 -0.36 21.54
N ILE A 120 -5.87 -0.80 22.20
CA ILE A 120 -6.21 -2.22 22.34
C ILE A 120 -6.56 -2.81 20.98
N GLY A 121 -7.38 -2.12 20.18
CA GLY A 121 -7.74 -2.54 18.81
C GLY A 121 -6.52 -2.70 17.93
N PHE A 122 -5.56 -1.78 18.02
CA PHE A 122 -4.30 -1.83 17.29
C PHE A 122 -3.43 -3.03 17.70
N ALA A 123 -3.27 -3.29 19.00
CA ALA A 123 -2.53 -4.46 19.48
C ALA A 123 -3.16 -5.78 19.00
N ILE A 124 -4.51 -5.86 19.01
CA ILE A 124 -5.25 -7.02 18.49
C ILE A 124 -5.05 -7.14 16.97
N ALA A 125 -5.07 -6.02 16.22
CA ALA A 125 -4.84 -6.03 14.77
C ALA A 125 -3.45 -6.58 14.40
N ILE A 126 -2.40 -6.17 15.11
CA ILE A 126 -1.05 -6.70 14.93
C ILE A 126 -1.02 -8.20 15.22
N GLY A 127 -1.57 -8.62 16.37
CA GLY A 127 -1.67 -10.03 16.74
C GLY A 127 -2.41 -10.86 15.69
N ALA A 128 -3.50 -10.33 15.13
CA ALA A 128 -4.27 -10.97 14.07
C ALA A 128 -3.48 -11.08 12.75
N ILE A 129 -2.75 -10.03 12.35
CA ILE A 129 -1.89 -10.05 11.16
C ILE A 129 -0.81 -11.13 11.31
N LEU A 130 -0.16 -11.19 12.47
CA LEU A 130 0.85 -12.21 12.77
C LEU A 130 0.23 -13.62 12.74
N LEU A 131 -0.93 -13.80 13.37
CA LEU A 131 -1.62 -15.09 13.45
C LEU A 131 -2.06 -15.61 12.07
N ILE A 132 -2.61 -14.75 11.21
CA ILE A 132 -3.06 -15.12 9.86
C ILE A 132 -1.86 -15.52 8.98
N ASN A 133 -0.76 -14.77 9.08
CA ASN A 133 0.41 -14.98 8.25
C ASN A 133 1.44 -15.95 8.87
N TYR A 134 1.19 -16.51 10.07
CA TYR A 134 2.10 -17.46 10.68
C TYR A 134 2.10 -18.80 9.96
N GLU A 135 3.25 -19.24 9.47
CA GLU A 135 3.48 -20.60 8.95
C GLU A 135 4.48 -21.33 9.85
N LYS A 136 4.07 -22.55 10.31
CA LYS A 136 4.93 -23.42 11.11
C LYS A 136 5.96 -24.04 10.19
N GLY A 137 7.25 -23.72 10.36
CA GLY A 137 8.35 -24.33 9.60
C GLY A 137 8.90 -23.48 8.43
N GLY A 138 8.55 -22.20 8.35
CA GLY A 138 9.28 -21.29 7.45
C GLY A 138 10.75 -21.20 7.92
N ASP A 139 11.68 -21.60 7.06
CA ASP A 139 13.11 -21.36 7.28
C ASP A 139 13.30 -19.89 7.63
N THR A 140 13.70 -19.64 8.88
CA THR A 140 14.18 -18.31 9.25
C THR A 140 15.50 -18.13 8.52
N GLY A 141 15.44 -17.44 7.38
CA GLY A 141 16.60 -17.17 6.55
C GLY A 141 17.78 -16.68 7.39
N ALA A 142 18.98 -16.95 6.91
CA ALA A 142 20.24 -16.59 7.58
C ALA A 142 20.15 -15.17 8.17
N ALA A 143 20.80 -14.95 9.32
CA ALA A 143 20.72 -13.71 10.13
C ALA A 143 20.82 -12.38 9.33
N GLY A 144 21.51 -12.38 8.17
CA GLY A 144 21.56 -11.25 7.25
C GLY A 144 20.29 -11.01 6.42
N GLY A 145 19.31 -11.93 6.42
CA GLY A 145 18.02 -11.75 5.73
C GLY A 145 17.02 -10.91 6.52
N GLN A 146 17.12 -10.95 7.85
CA GLN A 146 16.15 -10.28 8.73
C GLN A 146 16.22 -8.75 8.65
N ILE A 147 17.40 -8.18 8.43
CA ILE A 147 17.56 -6.73 8.30
C ILE A 147 16.77 -6.17 7.13
N TRP A 148 16.70 -6.89 6.00
CA TRP A 148 15.95 -6.46 4.83
C TRP A 148 14.43 -6.53 5.03
N LEU A 149 13.95 -7.37 5.93
CA LEU A 149 12.54 -7.38 6.36
C LEU A 149 12.22 -6.11 7.18
N ILE A 150 13.13 -5.70 8.08
CA ILE A 150 12.97 -4.46 8.85
C ILE A 150 13.02 -3.25 7.90
N VAL A 151 13.96 -3.23 6.94
CA VAL A 151 14.03 -2.17 5.94
C VAL A 151 12.73 -2.11 5.11
N LEU A 152 12.18 -3.26 4.70
CA LEU A 152 10.89 -3.32 4.00
C LEU A 152 9.76 -2.73 4.85
N LEU A 153 9.68 -3.11 6.12
CA LEU A 153 8.67 -2.60 7.06
C LEU A 153 8.75 -1.07 7.18
N VAL A 154 9.96 -0.54 7.37
CA VAL A 154 10.16 0.91 7.53
C VAL A 154 9.82 1.66 6.24
N VAL A 155 10.32 1.19 5.09
CA VAL A 155 10.09 1.85 3.79
C VAL A 155 8.62 1.79 3.40
N ALA A 156 7.95 0.65 3.58
CA ALA A 156 6.52 0.53 3.30
C ALA A 156 5.70 1.47 4.20
N GLY A 157 6.00 1.51 5.49
CA GLY A 157 5.28 2.37 6.42
C GLY A 157 5.55 3.86 6.22
N LEU A 158 6.76 4.25 5.81
CA LEU A 158 7.05 5.63 5.41
C LEU A 158 6.29 6.01 4.13
N GLY A 159 6.20 5.10 3.16
CA GLY A 159 5.37 5.29 1.97
C GLY A 159 3.90 5.53 2.32
N ASP A 160 3.33 4.72 3.22
CA ASP A 160 1.96 4.92 3.70
C ASP A 160 1.82 6.27 4.43
N ALA A 161 2.80 6.67 5.27
CA ALA A 161 2.78 7.93 6.01
C ALA A 161 2.83 9.18 5.10
N MET A 162 3.30 9.07 3.86
CA MET A 162 3.40 10.20 2.93
C MET A 162 2.06 10.86 2.63
N ALA A 163 0.95 10.13 2.70
CA ALA A 163 -0.38 10.70 2.54
C ALA A 163 -0.69 11.72 3.67
N LYS A 164 -0.33 11.40 4.92
CA LYS A 164 -0.47 12.31 6.06
C LYS A 164 0.52 13.47 5.99
N ILE A 165 1.75 13.20 5.61
CA ILE A 165 2.78 14.24 5.44
C ILE A 165 2.33 15.26 4.38
N PHE A 166 1.76 14.79 3.26
CA PHE A 166 1.23 15.66 2.23
C PHE A 166 -0.01 16.43 2.70
N GLU A 167 -0.90 15.81 3.46
CA GLU A 167 -2.09 16.46 4.03
C GLU A 167 -1.69 17.64 4.94
N VAL A 168 -0.63 17.48 5.74
CA VAL A 168 -0.21 18.52 6.71
C VAL A 168 0.72 19.58 6.10
N TYR A 169 1.71 19.15 5.31
CA TYR A 169 2.76 20.06 4.79
C TYR A 169 2.57 20.46 3.34
N GLY A 170 1.75 19.72 2.60
CA GLY A 170 1.37 20.06 1.23
C GLY A 170 0.11 20.94 1.19
N ASN A 171 -0.34 21.20 -0.03
CA ASN A 171 -1.64 21.84 -0.24
C ASN A 171 -2.56 20.80 -0.91
N THR A 172 -3.60 20.36 -0.19
CA THR A 172 -4.52 19.31 -0.64
C THR A 172 -5.31 19.68 -1.90
N ALA A 173 -5.42 21.00 -2.20
CA ALA A 173 -5.97 21.47 -3.48
C ALA A 173 -5.14 20.99 -4.68
N TYR A 174 -3.85 20.72 -4.49
CA TYR A 174 -2.92 20.20 -5.51
C TYR A 174 -2.64 18.69 -5.36
N SER A 175 -3.56 17.95 -4.76
CA SER A 175 -3.43 16.49 -4.60
C SER A 175 -3.33 15.76 -5.94
N GLY A 176 -3.97 16.26 -7.00
CA GLY A 176 -3.81 15.74 -8.36
C GLY A 176 -2.36 15.81 -8.84
N GLN A 177 -1.71 16.97 -8.67
CA GLN A 177 -0.32 17.19 -9.03
C GLN A 177 0.64 16.34 -8.18
N PHE A 178 0.39 16.25 -6.86
CA PHE A 178 1.14 15.35 -5.98
C PHE A 178 1.14 13.91 -6.51
N PHE A 179 -0.02 13.38 -6.89
CA PHE A 179 -0.10 12.04 -7.47
C PHE A 179 0.51 11.95 -8.87
N ILE A 180 0.47 13.02 -9.69
CA ILE A 180 1.20 13.05 -10.95
C ILE A 180 2.70 12.84 -10.69
N TYR A 181 3.30 13.61 -9.80
CA TYR A 181 4.73 13.49 -9.50
C TYR A 181 5.07 12.14 -8.87
N THR A 182 4.21 11.60 -8.00
CA THR A 182 4.38 10.25 -7.42
C THR A 182 4.43 9.19 -8.52
N PHE A 183 3.36 9.05 -9.28
CA PHE A 183 3.23 7.96 -10.25
C PHE A 183 4.11 8.14 -11.50
N PHE A 184 4.41 9.39 -11.87
CA PHE A 184 5.35 9.66 -12.94
C PHE A 184 6.78 9.27 -12.52
N THR A 185 7.18 9.53 -11.28
CA THR A 185 8.47 9.06 -10.75
C THR A 185 8.56 7.54 -10.81
N ASP A 186 7.53 6.84 -10.36
CA ASP A 186 7.45 5.37 -10.43
C ASP A 186 7.54 4.87 -11.88
N LEU A 187 6.81 5.52 -12.81
CA LEU A 187 6.84 5.20 -14.23
C LEU A 187 8.25 5.35 -14.83
N VAL A 188 8.90 6.46 -14.54
CA VAL A 188 10.27 6.74 -15.04
C VAL A 188 11.23 5.67 -14.52
N ILE A 189 11.23 5.39 -13.22
CA ILE A 189 12.14 4.40 -12.64
C ILE A 189 11.86 3.00 -13.18
N CYS A 190 10.59 2.57 -13.26
CA CYS A 190 10.22 1.29 -13.86
C CYS A 190 10.68 1.18 -15.31
N THR A 191 10.49 2.23 -16.10
CA THR A 191 10.90 2.26 -17.51
C THR A 191 12.43 2.18 -17.65
N LEU A 192 13.17 2.92 -16.83
CA LEU A 192 14.64 2.85 -16.82
C LEU A 192 15.16 1.46 -16.44
N LEU A 193 14.52 0.80 -15.47
CA LEU A 193 14.88 -0.57 -15.09
C LEU A 193 14.56 -1.58 -16.20
N LEU A 194 13.44 -1.42 -16.91
CA LEU A 194 13.11 -2.25 -18.07
C LEU A 194 14.12 -2.10 -19.20
N LEU A 195 14.49 -0.85 -19.53
CA LEU A 195 15.49 -0.55 -20.57
C LEU A 195 16.86 -1.13 -20.21
N LYS A 196 17.28 -0.99 -18.94
CA LYS A 196 18.55 -1.54 -18.44
C LYS A 196 18.61 -3.05 -18.56
N ASN A 197 17.49 -3.74 -18.29
CA ASN A 197 17.45 -5.20 -18.34
C ASN A 197 17.22 -5.75 -19.76
N GLY A 198 16.96 -4.89 -20.76
CA GLY A 198 16.67 -5.30 -22.13
C GLY A 198 15.38 -6.10 -22.30
N GLU A 199 14.47 -6.03 -21.32
CA GLU A 199 13.24 -6.81 -21.30
C GLU A 199 12.15 -6.11 -22.12
N LYS A 200 11.44 -6.89 -22.96
CA LYS A 200 10.31 -6.39 -23.77
C LYS A 200 8.99 -6.69 -23.06
N PRO A 201 8.13 -5.68 -22.88
CA PRO A 201 6.80 -5.87 -22.31
C PRO A 201 5.94 -6.79 -23.18
N SER A 202 5.23 -7.73 -22.55
CA SER A 202 4.24 -8.57 -23.22
C SER A 202 2.84 -7.94 -23.12
N TRP A 203 1.96 -8.26 -24.08
CA TRP A 203 0.58 -7.78 -24.06
C TRP A 203 -0.19 -8.19 -22.80
N ARG A 204 0.15 -9.34 -22.21
CA ARG A 204 -0.45 -9.80 -20.95
C ARG A 204 -0.03 -8.91 -19.78
N GLU A 205 1.23 -8.55 -19.69
CA GLU A 205 1.77 -7.65 -18.67
C GLU A 205 1.14 -6.26 -18.76
N ILE A 206 1.06 -5.73 -19.98
CA ILE A 206 0.40 -4.46 -20.25
C ILE A 206 -1.08 -4.54 -19.83
N GLY A 207 -1.82 -5.58 -20.23
CA GLY A 207 -3.25 -5.73 -19.92
C GLY A 207 -3.51 -5.79 -18.41
N TYR A 208 -2.73 -6.60 -17.65
CA TYR A 208 -2.85 -6.63 -16.20
C TYR A 208 -2.41 -5.32 -15.54
N GLY A 209 -1.41 -4.63 -16.08
CA GLY A 209 -0.96 -3.33 -15.60
C GLY A 209 -2.04 -2.26 -15.78
N LEU A 210 -2.66 -2.17 -16.95
CA LEU A 210 -3.76 -1.25 -17.21
C LEU A 210 -4.96 -1.52 -16.27
N ALA A 211 -5.31 -2.80 -16.09
CA ALA A 211 -6.39 -3.20 -15.17
C ALA A 211 -6.07 -2.86 -13.70
N LEU A 212 -4.78 -2.92 -13.32
CA LEU A 212 -4.30 -2.59 -11.99
C LEU A 212 -4.30 -1.08 -11.72
N GLY A 213 -4.02 -0.27 -12.73
CA GLY A 213 -3.79 1.17 -12.57
C GLY A 213 -5.02 1.93 -12.07
N VAL A 214 -6.21 1.55 -12.52
CA VAL A 214 -7.45 2.20 -12.08
C VAL A 214 -7.67 2.04 -10.57
N PRO A 215 -7.75 0.81 -10.03
CA PRO A 215 -7.95 0.64 -8.59
C PRO A 215 -6.76 1.15 -7.76
N ASN A 216 -5.53 1.11 -8.29
CA ASN A 216 -4.35 1.62 -7.59
C ASN A 216 -4.44 3.14 -7.41
N PHE A 217 -4.75 3.90 -8.45
CA PHE A 217 -4.95 5.35 -8.35
C PHE A 217 -6.06 5.70 -7.35
N PHE A 218 -7.23 5.05 -7.46
CA PHE A 218 -8.34 5.33 -6.55
C PHE A 218 -8.04 4.94 -5.11
N SER A 219 -7.29 3.85 -4.88
CA SER A 219 -6.83 3.45 -3.55
C SER A 219 -6.03 4.57 -2.87
N ALA A 220 -5.01 5.11 -3.55
CA ALA A 220 -4.16 6.15 -3.01
C ALA A 220 -4.94 7.47 -2.80
N ARG A 221 -5.75 7.86 -3.78
CA ARG A 221 -6.55 9.09 -3.70
C ARG A 221 -7.59 9.05 -2.59
N LEU A 222 -8.31 7.94 -2.47
CA LEU A 222 -9.36 7.78 -1.45
C LEU A 222 -8.77 7.64 -0.06
N LEU A 223 -7.57 7.06 0.07
CA LEU A 223 -6.82 7.06 1.32
C LEU A 223 -6.48 8.49 1.77
N LEU A 224 -5.91 9.31 0.88
CA LEU A 224 -5.63 10.72 1.18
C LEU A 224 -6.90 11.45 1.59
N LYS A 225 -8.00 11.28 0.83
CA LYS A 225 -9.31 11.86 1.18
C LYS A 225 -9.85 11.38 2.53
N SER A 226 -9.54 10.16 2.92
CA SER A 226 -9.92 9.65 4.25
C SER A 226 -9.16 10.36 5.36
N ILE A 227 -7.87 10.61 5.17
CA ILE A 227 -6.98 11.28 6.12
C ILE A 227 -7.32 12.77 6.26
N GLU A 228 -7.78 13.44 5.19
CA GLU A 228 -8.28 14.80 5.24
C GLU A 228 -9.51 14.99 6.18
N HIS A 229 -10.25 13.90 6.47
CA HIS A 229 -11.49 13.95 7.24
C HIS A 229 -11.43 13.16 8.54
N LEU A 230 -10.44 12.31 8.72
CA LEU A 230 -10.30 11.41 9.87
C LEU A 230 -8.84 11.38 10.33
N PRO A 231 -8.56 11.23 11.61
CA PRO A 231 -7.18 11.10 12.10
C PRO A 231 -6.45 9.94 11.41
N ALA A 232 -5.23 10.17 10.97
CA ALA A 232 -4.43 9.15 10.27
C ALA A 232 -4.14 7.95 11.17
N VAL A 233 -4.00 8.17 12.47
CA VAL A 233 -3.82 7.12 13.50
C VAL A 233 -4.97 6.11 13.52
N LEU A 234 -6.17 6.51 13.11
CA LEU A 234 -7.34 5.65 12.95
C LEU A 234 -7.40 5.04 11.56
N VAL A 235 -7.13 5.85 10.52
CA VAL A 235 -7.28 5.46 9.11
C VAL A 235 -6.34 4.32 8.74
N TYR A 236 -5.03 4.43 9.06
CA TYR A 236 -4.05 3.44 8.65
C TYR A 236 -4.34 2.02 9.15
N PRO A 237 -4.54 1.78 10.47
CA PRO A 237 -4.82 0.43 10.95
C PRO A 237 -6.18 -0.08 10.46
N THR A 238 -7.21 0.78 10.42
CA THR A 238 -8.54 0.39 9.95
C THR A 238 -8.53 -0.05 8.50
N VAL A 239 -7.89 0.72 7.60
CA VAL A 239 -7.78 0.37 6.17
C VAL A 239 -6.98 -0.91 6.00
N SER A 240 -5.82 -1.04 6.65
CA SER A 240 -4.95 -2.21 6.52
C SER A 240 -5.65 -3.50 6.95
N VAL A 241 -6.33 -3.45 8.09
CA VAL A 241 -7.03 -4.61 8.67
C VAL A 241 -8.29 -4.95 7.87
N ALA A 242 -9.04 -3.93 7.43
CA ALA A 242 -10.22 -4.13 6.59
C ALA A 242 -9.87 -4.74 5.22
N ILE A 243 -8.75 -4.32 4.60
CA ILE A 243 -8.26 -4.93 3.35
C ILE A 243 -8.00 -6.43 3.56
N ILE A 244 -7.33 -6.80 4.65
CA ILE A 244 -7.05 -8.22 4.95
C ILE A 244 -8.36 -9.01 5.04
N LEU A 245 -9.36 -8.47 5.76
CA LEU A 245 -10.66 -9.09 5.89
C LEU A 245 -11.33 -9.31 4.53
N VAL A 246 -11.46 -8.24 3.73
CA VAL A 246 -12.15 -8.29 2.44
C VAL A 246 -11.41 -9.17 1.43
N VAL A 247 -10.07 -9.09 1.37
CA VAL A 247 -9.25 -9.97 0.50
C VAL A 247 -9.42 -11.43 0.88
N THR A 248 -9.49 -11.73 2.19
CA THR A 248 -9.73 -13.10 2.66
C THR A 248 -11.13 -13.58 2.28
N MET A 249 -12.16 -12.74 2.43
CA MET A 249 -13.52 -13.08 1.99
C MET A 249 -13.58 -13.35 0.47
N VAL A 250 -12.93 -12.51 -0.33
CA VAL A 250 -12.80 -12.72 -1.78
C VAL A 250 -12.07 -14.03 -2.07
N GLY A 251 -11.02 -14.35 -1.32
CA GLY A 251 -10.31 -15.62 -1.40
C GLY A 251 -11.19 -16.84 -1.20
N LEU A 252 -12.05 -16.78 -0.17
CA LEU A 252 -13.02 -17.85 0.14
C LEU A 252 -14.07 -18.02 -0.94
N VAL A 253 -14.71 -16.91 -1.34
CA VAL A 253 -15.89 -16.94 -2.22
C VAL A 253 -15.50 -17.22 -3.66
N PHE A 254 -14.53 -16.47 -4.21
CA PHE A 254 -14.18 -16.54 -5.63
C PHE A 254 -13.09 -17.58 -5.93
N PHE A 255 -12.11 -17.71 -5.04
CA PHE A 255 -11.00 -18.64 -5.25
C PHE A 255 -11.17 -19.96 -4.52
N LYS A 256 -12.29 -20.14 -3.77
CA LYS A 256 -12.64 -21.36 -3.01
C LYS A 256 -11.50 -21.83 -2.10
N GLU A 257 -10.78 -20.89 -1.51
CA GLU A 257 -9.70 -21.22 -0.57
C GLU A 257 -10.26 -21.82 0.71
N LYS A 258 -9.55 -22.80 1.24
CA LYS A 258 -9.86 -23.38 2.54
C LYS A 258 -9.07 -22.65 3.61
N LEU A 259 -9.77 -22.04 4.55
CA LEU A 259 -9.11 -21.41 5.70
C LEU A 259 -8.64 -22.46 6.70
N LYS A 260 -7.41 -22.27 7.17
CA LYS A 260 -6.91 -22.99 8.34
C LYS A 260 -7.59 -22.44 9.60
N PRO A 261 -7.80 -23.23 10.68
CA PRO A 261 -8.44 -22.75 11.92
C PRO A 261 -7.80 -21.47 12.49
N ARG A 262 -6.49 -21.32 12.35
CA ARG A 262 -5.76 -20.11 12.76
C ARG A 262 -6.15 -18.86 11.96
N GLN A 263 -6.39 -19.01 10.67
CA GLN A 263 -6.82 -17.89 9.82
C GLN A 263 -8.24 -17.46 10.21
N LEU A 264 -9.10 -18.42 10.55
CA LEU A 264 -10.44 -18.12 11.05
C LEU A 264 -10.40 -17.37 12.40
N ALA A 265 -9.55 -17.81 13.34
CA ALA A 265 -9.32 -17.10 14.60
C ALA A 265 -8.75 -15.69 14.37
N GLY A 266 -7.81 -15.55 13.44
CA GLY A 266 -7.27 -14.25 13.04
C GLY A 266 -8.34 -13.31 12.44
N ILE A 267 -9.24 -13.82 11.62
CA ILE A 267 -10.37 -13.04 11.07
C ILE A 267 -11.30 -12.58 12.19
N GLY A 268 -11.62 -13.46 13.15
CA GLY A 268 -12.39 -13.08 14.33
C GLY A 268 -11.72 -11.95 15.13
N ALA A 269 -10.41 -12.06 15.35
CA ALA A 269 -9.63 -11.00 16.01
C ALA A 269 -9.63 -9.68 15.20
N ILE A 270 -9.57 -9.75 13.87
CA ILE A 270 -9.69 -8.58 12.97
C ILE A 270 -11.04 -7.86 13.16
N LEU A 271 -12.14 -8.61 13.25
CA LEU A 271 -13.46 -8.00 13.44
C LEU A 271 -13.54 -7.25 14.78
N VAL A 272 -12.98 -7.84 15.85
CA VAL A 272 -12.90 -7.17 17.16
C VAL A 272 -12.01 -5.91 17.06
N ALA A 273 -10.86 -6.03 16.42
CA ALA A 273 -9.94 -4.90 16.23
C ALA A 273 -10.62 -3.74 15.47
N LEU A 274 -11.36 -4.02 14.38
CA LEU A 274 -12.07 -2.99 13.61
C LEU A 274 -13.12 -2.24 14.47
N VAL A 275 -13.84 -2.93 15.32
CA VAL A 275 -14.79 -2.29 16.24
C VAL A 275 -14.05 -1.35 17.19
N LEU A 276 -13.00 -1.83 17.85
CA LEU A 276 -12.23 -1.04 18.83
C LEU A 276 -11.49 0.16 18.19
N LEU A 277 -11.02 0.03 16.96
CA LEU A 277 -10.35 1.12 16.24
C LEU A 277 -11.32 2.24 15.85
N ASN A 278 -12.62 1.96 15.75
CA ASN A 278 -13.62 2.94 15.32
C ASN A 278 -14.51 3.43 16.50
N LEU A 279 -14.19 3.07 17.73
CA LEU A 279 -14.72 3.64 18.96
C LEU A 279 -13.92 4.86 19.39
#